data_75c35d201c9d479ad269197da67b9c68
#
_entry.id   75c35d201c9d479ad269197da67b9c68
#
_cell.length_a   1.000
_cell.length_b   1.000
_cell.length_c   1.000
_cell.angle_alpha   90.00
_cell.angle_beta   90.00
_cell.angle_gamma   90.00
#
_symmetry.space_group_name_H-M   'P 1'
#
loop_
_entity.id
_entity.type
_entity.pdbx_description
1 polymer ?
#
loop_
_entity_poly.entity_id
_entity_poly.type
_entity_poly.pdbx_seq_one_letter_code
_entity_poly.pdbx_strand_id
1 'polypeptide(L)'
;MKCVLLLLIITSFASALEVQRNVRYDTKHTRNVLDFFPALKAGEQPAPVYLWFHGGGFRQGDKSQLERYRGDTLEMYREAGFAVVTCNYPLLGEKINYEEIARHCARAVQFVRSKSTEWKIDPTKVCCGGVSAGALISEFLGYHDDFANPKAKDKVARHSSRAQVVLSMMQPIGTQEFAIRFMDKGEAPIFIYSSASPNDRLHPPAQAQLIYDKAKSLGIPAALYGSARNKLPKLPKGTAWRDAQLEFCKKHLFKGTKKHPRQ
;
A
#
# COMPACT_ATOMS: atom_id res chain seq x y z
N MET A 1 -58.14 -28.50 -9.23
CA MET A 1 -57.46 -27.20 -9.25
C MET A 1 -55.99 -27.43 -8.90
N LYS A 2 -55.08 -27.36 -9.87
CA LYS A 2 -53.60 -27.48 -9.62
C LYS A 2 -53.06 -26.07 -9.46
N CYS A 3 -52.61 -25.73 -8.25
CA CYS A 3 -51.93 -24.47 -7.96
C CYS A 3 -50.50 -24.55 -8.50
N VAL A 4 -50.18 -23.78 -9.55
CA VAL A 4 -48.81 -23.63 -10.06
C VAL A 4 -48.15 -22.54 -9.24
N LEU A 5 -47.16 -22.94 -8.41
CA LEU A 5 -46.36 -22.02 -7.63
C LEU A 5 -45.30 -21.43 -8.56
N LEU A 6 -45.45 -20.17 -8.96
CA LEU A 6 -44.46 -19.45 -9.77
C LEU A 6 -43.31 -18.98 -8.86
N LEU A 7 -42.16 -19.67 -8.94
CA LEU A 7 -40.96 -19.26 -8.23
C LEU A 7 -40.31 -18.07 -8.97
N LEU A 8 -40.50 -16.86 -8.45
CA LEU A 8 -39.78 -15.68 -8.92
C LEU A 8 -38.32 -15.77 -8.47
N ILE A 9 -37.42 -16.13 -9.38
CA ILE A 9 -35.97 -16.03 -9.18
C ILE A 9 -35.62 -14.56 -9.34
N ILE A 10 -35.45 -13.85 -8.21
CA ILE A 10 -34.89 -12.49 -8.19
C ILE A 10 -33.39 -12.64 -8.36
N THR A 11 -32.87 -12.55 -9.58
CA THR A 11 -31.46 -12.39 -9.84
C THR A 11 -31.06 -10.96 -9.45
N SER A 12 -30.54 -10.81 -8.24
CA SER A 12 -29.90 -9.56 -7.83
C SER A 12 -28.61 -9.38 -8.63
N PHE A 13 -28.66 -8.56 -9.68
CA PHE A 13 -27.45 -8.06 -10.32
C PHE A 13 -26.74 -7.16 -9.32
N ALA A 14 -25.71 -7.66 -8.65
CA ALA A 14 -24.82 -6.81 -7.88
C ALA A 14 -24.19 -5.80 -8.85
N SER A 15 -24.57 -4.54 -8.72
CA SER A 15 -23.97 -3.45 -9.50
C SER A 15 -22.46 -3.49 -9.31
N ALA A 16 -21.71 -3.44 -10.43
CA ALA A 16 -20.26 -3.33 -10.38
C ALA A 16 -19.88 -2.03 -9.64
N LEU A 17 -18.87 -2.13 -8.79
CA LEU A 17 -18.35 -0.94 -8.11
C LEU A 17 -17.70 -0.02 -9.14
N GLU A 18 -17.97 1.27 -9.04
CA GLU A 18 -17.37 2.29 -9.91
C GLU A 18 -16.11 2.89 -9.30
N VAL A 19 -15.27 3.47 -10.16
CA VAL A 19 -14.12 4.27 -9.75
C VAL A 19 -14.61 5.52 -9.01
N GLN A 20 -14.09 5.74 -7.81
CA GLN A 20 -14.41 6.94 -7.02
C GLN A 20 -13.19 7.85 -6.98
N ARG A 21 -13.37 9.12 -7.35
CA ARG A 21 -12.32 10.13 -7.41
C ARG A 21 -12.45 11.14 -6.27
N ASN A 22 -11.30 11.62 -5.78
CA ASN A 22 -11.22 12.68 -4.78
C ASN A 22 -12.03 12.39 -3.50
N VAL A 23 -12.10 11.13 -3.10
CA VAL A 23 -12.75 10.73 -1.85
C VAL A 23 -11.96 11.30 -0.67
N ARG A 24 -12.61 12.11 0.15
CA ARG A 24 -11.97 12.73 1.31
C ARG A 24 -11.85 11.74 2.46
N TYR A 25 -10.62 11.46 2.90
CA TYR A 25 -10.37 10.52 3.99
C TYR A 25 -10.19 11.21 5.37
N ASP A 26 -9.96 12.53 5.38
CA ASP A 26 -9.93 13.36 6.58
C ASP A 26 -10.19 14.83 6.22
N THR A 27 -10.72 15.60 7.16
CA THR A 27 -11.03 17.03 7.00
C THR A 27 -9.90 17.96 7.46
N LYS A 28 -8.86 17.42 8.11
CA LYS A 28 -7.76 18.20 8.69
C LYS A 28 -6.89 18.92 7.67
N HIS A 29 -6.90 18.47 6.41
CA HIS A 29 -6.10 19.05 5.34
C HIS A 29 -6.78 18.90 3.99
N THR A 30 -6.64 19.88 3.09
CA THR A 30 -7.28 19.86 1.75
C THR A 30 -6.78 18.72 0.86
N ARG A 31 -5.51 18.32 1.02
CA ARG A 31 -4.91 17.21 0.29
C ARG A 31 -5.26 15.82 0.85
N ASN A 32 -6.06 15.71 1.93
CA ASN A 32 -6.51 14.44 2.46
C ASN A 32 -7.59 13.82 1.56
N VAL A 33 -7.23 13.51 0.33
CA VAL A 33 -8.09 12.90 -0.69
C VAL A 33 -7.40 11.72 -1.36
N LEU A 34 -8.18 10.75 -1.76
CA LEU A 34 -7.71 9.54 -2.45
C LEU A 34 -8.63 9.21 -3.64
N ASP A 35 -8.15 8.37 -4.56
CA ASP A 35 -8.97 7.73 -5.57
C ASP A 35 -9.05 6.24 -5.29
N PHE A 36 -10.25 5.68 -5.43
CA PHE A 36 -10.52 4.26 -5.31
C PHE A 36 -10.83 3.65 -6.67
N PHE A 37 -10.14 2.57 -6.99
CA PHE A 37 -10.34 1.78 -8.20
C PHE A 37 -10.70 0.36 -7.78
N PRO A 38 -11.94 -0.09 -8.03
CA PRO A 38 -12.36 -1.46 -7.69
C PRO A 38 -11.58 -2.50 -8.49
N ALA A 39 -11.49 -3.71 -7.96
CA ALA A 39 -10.97 -4.85 -8.70
C ALA A 39 -11.78 -5.08 -10.00
N LEU A 40 -11.10 -5.39 -11.10
CA LEU A 40 -11.76 -5.73 -12.37
C LEU A 40 -12.28 -7.16 -12.38
N LYS A 41 -11.54 -8.07 -11.75
CA LYS A 41 -11.94 -9.46 -11.57
C LYS A 41 -12.30 -9.67 -10.08
N ALA A 42 -13.46 -9.17 -9.69
CA ALA A 42 -13.98 -9.42 -8.35
C ALA A 42 -14.36 -10.91 -8.22
N GLY A 43 -13.71 -11.60 -7.28
CA GLY A 43 -14.15 -12.92 -6.83
C GLY A 43 -15.37 -12.82 -5.89
N GLU A 44 -15.82 -13.96 -5.38
CA GLU A 44 -16.87 -14.00 -4.35
C GLU A 44 -16.39 -13.40 -3.01
N GLN A 45 -15.09 -13.42 -2.76
CA GLN A 45 -14.48 -12.90 -1.56
C GLN A 45 -14.14 -11.40 -1.68
N PRO A 46 -14.15 -10.65 -0.56
CA PRO A 46 -13.71 -9.26 -0.55
C PRO A 46 -12.29 -9.10 -1.09
N ALA A 47 -12.07 -8.07 -1.92
CA ALA A 47 -10.81 -7.84 -2.61
C ALA A 47 -9.69 -7.39 -1.64
N PRO A 48 -8.45 -7.89 -1.75
CA PRO A 48 -7.30 -7.28 -1.12
C PRO A 48 -7.07 -5.87 -1.67
N VAL A 49 -6.34 -5.04 -0.92
CA VAL A 49 -6.10 -3.64 -1.30
C VAL A 49 -4.62 -3.39 -1.57
N TYR A 50 -4.33 -2.72 -2.68
CA TYR A 50 -3.06 -2.05 -2.92
C TYR A 50 -3.23 -0.54 -2.74
N LEU A 51 -2.72 0.00 -1.63
CA LEU A 51 -2.73 1.43 -1.34
C LEU A 51 -1.38 2.04 -1.74
N TRP A 52 -1.40 2.97 -2.69
CA TRP A 52 -0.21 3.55 -3.29
C TRP A 52 -0.04 5.03 -2.89
N PHE A 53 1.21 5.39 -2.55
CA PHE A 53 1.64 6.74 -2.21
C PHE A 53 2.63 7.27 -3.25
N HIS A 54 2.43 8.50 -3.70
CA HIS A 54 3.28 9.15 -4.69
C HIS A 54 4.65 9.55 -4.14
N GLY A 55 5.63 9.72 -5.02
CA GLY A 55 6.91 10.34 -4.73
C GLY A 55 6.84 11.87 -4.78
N GLY A 56 8.02 12.51 -4.78
CA GLY A 56 8.12 13.96 -4.91
C GLY A 56 8.76 14.64 -3.70
N GLY A 57 9.54 13.90 -2.89
CA GLY A 57 10.33 14.44 -1.79
C GLY A 57 9.50 15.10 -0.69
N PHE A 58 8.23 14.71 -0.54
CA PHE A 58 7.24 15.33 0.33
C PHE A 58 6.92 16.80 0.01
N ARG A 59 7.42 17.34 -1.10
CA ARG A 59 7.25 18.75 -1.51
C ARG A 59 6.34 18.90 -2.72
N GLN A 60 6.13 17.84 -3.46
CA GLN A 60 5.30 17.81 -4.67
C GLN A 60 4.77 16.40 -4.92
N GLY A 61 3.96 16.26 -5.95
CA GLY A 61 3.40 14.99 -6.36
C GLY A 61 1.87 14.96 -6.24
N ASP A 62 1.29 13.92 -6.83
CA ASP A 62 -0.16 13.74 -6.84
C ASP A 62 -0.52 12.26 -6.99
N LYS A 63 -1.65 11.86 -6.41
CA LYS A 63 -2.21 10.53 -6.48
C LYS A 63 -2.42 10.00 -7.90
N SER A 64 -2.62 10.90 -8.87
CA SER A 64 -2.76 10.55 -10.29
C SER A 64 -1.48 10.03 -10.94
N GLN A 65 -0.32 10.13 -10.27
CA GLN A 65 0.96 9.65 -10.84
C GLN A 65 0.97 8.14 -11.10
N LEU A 66 0.27 7.33 -10.31
CA LEU A 66 0.19 5.89 -10.58
C LEU A 66 -0.51 5.64 -11.92
N GLU A 67 -1.62 6.28 -12.16
CA GLU A 67 -2.39 6.16 -13.40
C GLU A 67 -1.64 6.74 -14.61
N ARG A 68 -1.05 7.93 -14.47
CA ARG A 68 -0.37 8.63 -15.57
C ARG A 68 0.93 7.97 -16.02
N TYR A 69 1.74 7.51 -15.07
CA TYR A 69 3.10 7.06 -15.36
C TYR A 69 3.29 5.56 -15.20
N ARG A 70 2.31 4.87 -14.59
CA ARG A 70 2.36 3.45 -14.28
C ARG A 70 0.96 2.81 -14.38
N GLY A 71 0.17 3.25 -15.35
CA GLY A 71 -1.20 2.75 -15.55
C GLY A 71 -1.24 1.24 -15.76
N ASP A 72 -0.21 0.69 -16.40
CA ASP A 72 -0.02 -0.75 -16.54
C ASP A 72 0.11 -1.49 -15.18
N THR A 73 0.72 -0.88 -14.18
CA THR A 73 0.78 -1.42 -12.80
C THR A 73 -0.59 -1.33 -12.13
N LEU A 74 -1.30 -0.22 -12.29
CA LEU A 74 -2.66 -0.03 -11.76
C LEU A 74 -3.59 -1.14 -12.29
N GLU A 75 -3.64 -1.32 -13.61
CA GLU A 75 -4.53 -2.30 -14.24
C GLU A 75 -4.12 -3.73 -13.92
N MET A 76 -2.82 -4.04 -13.87
CA MET A 76 -2.32 -5.36 -13.47
C MET A 76 -2.82 -5.79 -12.09
N TYR A 77 -2.79 -4.88 -11.09
CA TYR A 77 -3.31 -5.19 -9.76
C TYR A 77 -4.84 -5.37 -9.78
N ARG A 78 -5.56 -4.53 -10.50
CA ARG A 78 -7.03 -4.64 -10.63
C ARG A 78 -7.45 -5.94 -11.32
N GLU A 79 -6.76 -6.35 -12.38
CA GLU A 79 -6.96 -7.63 -13.07
C GLU A 79 -6.62 -8.84 -12.20
N ALA A 80 -5.65 -8.67 -11.29
CA ALA A 80 -5.28 -9.68 -10.32
C ALA A 80 -6.25 -9.79 -9.12
N GLY A 81 -7.36 -9.04 -9.14
CA GLY A 81 -8.41 -9.08 -8.12
C GLY A 81 -8.18 -8.14 -6.95
N PHE A 82 -7.22 -7.21 -7.02
CA PHE A 82 -7.02 -6.17 -6.01
C PHE A 82 -7.88 -4.94 -6.28
N ALA A 83 -8.43 -4.36 -5.24
CA ALA A 83 -8.79 -2.95 -5.27
C ALA A 83 -7.50 -2.11 -5.16
N VAL A 84 -7.42 -1.02 -5.92
CA VAL A 84 -6.28 -0.10 -5.87
C VAL A 84 -6.75 1.24 -5.33
N VAL A 85 -5.98 1.81 -4.42
CA VAL A 85 -6.20 3.14 -3.87
C VAL A 85 -4.97 3.99 -4.10
N THR A 86 -5.12 5.19 -4.67
CA THR A 86 -4.04 6.15 -4.80
C THR A 86 -4.30 7.34 -3.89
N CYS A 87 -3.29 7.76 -3.13
CA CYS A 87 -3.48 8.66 -2.02
C CYS A 87 -2.65 9.95 -2.16
N ASN A 88 -3.30 11.11 -2.00
CA ASN A 88 -2.64 12.36 -1.71
C ASN A 88 -2.44 12.50 -0.20
N TYR A 89 -1.44 13.27 0.17
CA TYR A 89 -1.10 13.62 1.53
C TYR A 89 -0.58 15.07 1.60
N PRO A 90 -0.61 15.73 2.78
CA PRO A 90 -0.05 17.07 2.95
C PRO A 90 1.43 17.14 2.53
N LEU A 91 1.87 18.28 2.06
CA LEU A 91 3.25 18.48 1.59
C LEU A 91 4.03 19.35 2.60
N LEU A 92 5.35 19.17 2.65
CA LEU A 92 6.23 20.04 3.42
C LEU A 92 6.13 21.49 2.93
N GLY A 93 6.23 22.44 3.86
CA GLY A 93 6.07 23.86 3.57
C GLY A 93 4.73 24.43 4.07
N GLU A 94 3.79 23.57 4.45
CA GLU A 94 2.48 23.95 4.99
C GLU A 94 2.46 23.90 6.54
N LYS A 95 3.58 24.21 7.18
CA LYS A 95 3.80 24.13 8.66
C LYS A 95 3.59 22.71 9.20
N ILE A 96 3.90 21.70 8.40
CA ILE A 96 3.76 20.28 8.72
C ILE A 96 5.12 19.58 8.59
N ASN A 97 5.42 18.69 9.51
CA ASN A 97 6.66 17.89 9.50
C ASN A 97 6.44 16.50 8.89
N TYR A 98 7.52 15.74 8.71
CA TYR A 98 7.48 14.40 8.10
C TYR A 98 6.62 13.40 8.89
N GLU A 99 6.65 13.47 10.23
CA GLU A 99 5.88 12.55 11.07
C GLU A 99 4.38 12.83 10.96
N GLU A 100 4.00 14.10 10.92
CA GLU A 100 2.60 14.51 10.71
C GLU A 100 2.11 14.05 9.32
N ILE A 101 2.92 14.18 8.27
CA ILE A 101 2.60 13.64 6.94
C ILE A 101 2.35 12.13 7.03
N ALA A 102 3.24 11.38 7.70
CA ALA A 102 3.09 9.96 7.87
C ALA A 102 1.81 9.59 8.66
N ARG A 103 1.42 10.39 9.65
CA ARG A 103 0.15 10.23 10.39
C ARG A 103 -1.08 10.48 9.52
N HIS A 104 -1.04 11.44 8.58
CA HIS A 104 -2.10 11.59 7.59
C HIS A 104 -2.21 10.38 6.67
N CYS A 105 -1.07 9.78 6.27
CA CYS A 105 -1.07 8.55 5.50
C CYS A 105 -1.60 7.35 6.31
N ALA A 106 -1.27 7.25 7.59
CA ALA A 106 -1.84 6.27 8.51
C ALA A 106 -3.36 6.39 8.61
N ARG A 107 -3.86 7.64 8.67
CA ARG A 107 -5.30 7.93 8.63
C ARG A 107 -5.96 7.46 7.32
N ALA A 108 -5.28 7.60 6.18
CA ALA A 108 -5.79 7.09 4.91
C ALA A 108 -5.96 5.56 4.94
N VAL A 109 -5.01 4.81 5.52
CA VAL A 109 -5.13 3.35 5.71
C VAL A 109 -6.33 2.99 6.59
N GLN A 110 -6.51 3.68 7.72
CA GLN A 110 -7.66 3.50 8.61
C GLN A 110 -8.98 3.76 7.89
N PHE A 111 -9.04 4.85 7.11
CA PHE A 111 -10.22 5.20 6.32
C PHE A 111 -10.54 4.13 5.28
N VAL A 112 -9.55 3.65 4.52
CA VAL A 112 -9.75 2.57 3.54
C VAL A 112 -10.35 1.34 4.23
N ARG A 113 -9.83 0.92 5.37
CA ARG A 113 -10.39 -0.19 6.14
C ARG A 113 -11.82 0.04 6.62
N SER A 114 -12.15 1.27 6.99
CA SER A 114 -13.52 1.63 7.40
C SER A 114 -14.55 1.50 6.28
N LYS A 115 -14.08 1.47 5.03
CA LYS A 115 -14.91 1.30 3.82
C LYS A 115 -15.07 -0.17 3.38
N SER A 116 -14.65 -1.13 4.20
CA SER A 116 -14.59 -2.55 3.83
C SER A 116 -15.91 -3.09 3.26
N THR A 117 -17.04 -2.81 3.88
CA THR A 117 -18.36 -3.24 3.40
C THR A 117 -18.76 -2.51 2.12
N GLU A 118 -18.63 -1.17 2.10
CA GLU A 118 -19.02 -0.33 0.97
C GLU A 118 -18.23 -0.64 -0.30
N TRP A 119 -16.90 -0.85 -0.14
CA TRP A 119 -15.98 -1.09 -1.24
C TRP A 119 -15.72 -2.58 -1.52
N LYS A 120 -16.37 -3.47 -0.78
CA LYS A 120 -16.21 -4.94 -0.87
C LYS A 120 -14.73 -5.34 -0.81
N ILE A 121 -13.98 -4.76 0.13
CA ILE A 121 -12.56 -5.04 0.34
C ILE A 121 -12.32 -5.80 1.64
N ASP A 122 -11.25 -6.59 1.68
CA ASP A 122 -10.80 -7.27 2.89
C ASP A 122 -9.92 -6.33 3.73
N PRO A 123 -10.41 -5.85 4.89
CA PRO A 123 -9.67 -4.92 5.73
C PRO A 123 -8.43 -5.56 6.37
N THR A 124 -8.26 -6.86 6.31
CA THR A 124 -7.09 -7.57 6.83
C THR A 124 -6.00 -7.79 5.78
N LYS A 125 -6.28 -7.45 4.51
CA LYS A 125 -5.37 -7.65 3.37
C LYS A 125 -5.05 -6.33 2.67
N VAL A 126 -4.30 -5.47 3.36
CA VAL A 126 -3.88 -4.17 2.83
C VAL A 126 -2.37 -4.15 2.64
N CYS A 127 -1.88 -4.08 1.40
CA CYS A 127 -0.49 -3.76 1.12
C CYS A 127 -0.34 -2.27 0.83
N CYS A 128 0.74 -1.68 1.34
CA CYS A 128 1.10 -0.30 1.07
C CYS A 128 2.34 -0.24 0.19
N GLY A 129 2.32 0.59 -0.82
CA GLY A 129 3.46 0.77 -1.71
C GLY A 129 3.63 2.19 -2.19
N GLY A 130 4.81 2.47 -2.72
CA GLY A 130 5.11 3.78 -3.25
C GLY A 130 6.53 3.90 -3.78
N VAL A 131 6.84 5.08 -4.30
CA VAL A 131 8.13 5.40 -4.86
C VAL A 131 8.75 6.60 -4.13
N SER A 132 10.07 6.56 -3.82
CA SER A 132 10.77 7.67 -3.17
C SER A 132 10.12 8.06 -1.82
N ALA A 133 9.60 9.27 -1.64
CA ALA A 133 8.84 9.66 -0.46
C ALA A 133 7.69 8.67 -0.15
N GLY A 134 7.00 8.16 -1.17
CA GLY A 134 5.96 7.14 -1.00
C GLY A 134 6.50 5.78 -0.53
N ALA A 135 7.74 5.45 -0.86
CA ALA A 135 8.42 4.27 -0.31
C ALA A 135 8.61 4.41 1.19
N LEU A 136 9.14 5.57 1.66
CA LEU A 136 9.31 5.86 3.09
C LEU A 136 7.98 5.82 3.84
N ILE A 137 6.90 6.37 3.28
CA ILE A 137 5.55 6.30 3.86
C ILE A 137 5.13 4.84 4.02
N SER A 138 5.31 4.02 2.97
CA SER A 138 4.91 2.61 3.00
C SER A 138 5.71 1.81 4.03
N GLU A 139 6.98 2.09 4.16
CA GLU A 139 7.88 1.53 5.17
C GLU A 139 7.45 1.95 6.58
N PHE A 140 7.14 3.23 6.79
CA PHE A 140 6.61 3.72 8.07
C PHE A 140 5.33 2.99 8.46
N LEU A 141 4.38 2.83 7.53
CA LEU A 141 3.12 2.11 7.77
C LEU A 141 3.32 0.60 8.00
N GLY A 142 4.43 0.05 7.53
CA GLY A 142 4.81 -1.34 7.79
C GLY A 142 5.43 -1.57 9.17
N TYR A 143 6.12 -0.57 9.73
CA TYR A 143 7.03 -0.78 10.87
C TYR A 143 6.77 0.10 12.09
N HIS A 144 6.15 1.26 11.94
CA HIS A 144 5.77 2.10 13.09
C HIS A 144 4.62 1.44 13.89
N ASP A 145 4.47 1.80 15.16
CA ASP A 145 3.36 1.36 15.99
C ASP A 145 1.99 1.67 15.36
N ASP A 146 1.00 0.85 15.66
CA ASP A 146 -0.35 1.05 15.15
C ASP A 146 -1.02 2.27 15.81
N PHE A 147 -1.62 3.11 14.98
CA PHE A 147 -2.40 4.26 15.46
C PHE A 147 -3.87 3.91 15.75
N ALA A 148 -4.23 2.63 15.76
CA ALA A 148 -5.56 2.20 16.12
C ALA A 148 -5.91 2.58 17.57
N ASN A 149 -7.08 3.19 17.75
CA ASN A 149 -7.64 3.44 19.08
C ASN A 149 -9.06 2.86 19.17
N PRO A 150 -9.22 1.63 19.69
CA PRO A 150 -10.53 0.96 19.75
C PRO A 150 -11.60 1.75 20.51
N LYS A 151 -11.18 2.67 21.42
CA LYS A 151 -12.07 3.50 22.24
C LYS A 151 -12.35 4.87 21.63
N ALA A 152 -11.78 5.21 20.47
CA ALA A 152 -11.98 6.50 19.84
C ALA A 152 -13.47 6.75 19.52
N LYS A 153 -13.94 7.99 19.70
CA LYS A 153 -15.28 8.40 19.25
C LYS A 153 -15.39 8.30 17.72
N ASP A 154 -14.34 8.70 17.03
CA ASP A 154 -14.20 8.54 15.59
C ASP A 154 -14.01 7.07 15.23
N LYS A 155 -15.02 6.49 14.54
CA LYS A 155 -15.01 5.09 14.14
C LYS A 155 -13.84 4.73 13.21
N VAL A 156 -13.39 5.67 12.37
CA VAL A 156 -12.25 5.45 11.47
C VAL A 156 -10.96 5.23 12.26
N ALA A 157 -10.74 5.97 13.34
CA ALA A 157 -9.56 5.83 14.20
C ALA A 157 -9.50 4.48 14.96
N ARG A 158 -10.57 3.68 14.93
CA ARG A 158 -10.59 2.33 15.54
C ARG A 158 -9.92 1.27 14.69
N HIS A 159 -9.72 1.54 13.38
CA HIS A 159 -9.09 0.62 12.45
C HIS A 159 -7.56 0.71 12.53
N SER A 160 -6.89 -0.40 12.25
CA SER A 160 -5.43 -0.43 12.15
C SER A 160 -4.91 0.46 11.02
N SER A 161 -3.79 1.13 11.26
CA SER A 161 -3.03 1.92 10.29
C SER A 161 -1.90 1.11 9.62
N ARG A 162 -1.69 -0.15 10.02
CA ARG A 162 -0.54 -0.96 9.63
C ARG A 162 -0.72 -1.57 8.23
N ALA A 163 0.34 -1.60 7.44
CA ALA A 163 0.42 -2.41 6.22
C ALA A 163 0.72 -3.86 6.56
N GLN A 164 0.08 -4.82 5.85
CA GLN A 164 0.41 -6.25 5.95
C GLN A 164 1.57 -6.66 5.04
N VAL A 165 1.81 -5.91 3.97
CA VAL A 165 2.96 -6.07 3.05
C VAL A 165 3.41 -4.69 2.62
N VAL A 166 4.73 -4.47 2.59
CA VAL A 166 5.36 -3.23 2.12
C VAL A 166 5.94 -3.45 0.73
N LEU A 167 5.62 -2.54 -0.20
CA LEU A 167 6.10 -2.57 -1.60
C LEU A 167 6.89 -1.28 -1.88
N SER A 168 8.18 -1.31 -1.55
CA SER A 168 9.03 -0.13 -1.51
C SER A 168 9.88 0.00 -2.78
N MET A 169 9.81 1.16 -3.44
CA MET A 169 10.55 1.40 -4.68
C MET A 169 11.37 2.68 -4.62
N MET A 170 12.62 2.60 -5.12
CA MET A 170 13.52 3.76 -5.18
C MET A 170 13.71 4.40 -3.79
N GLN A 171 14.18 3.64 -2.82
CA GLN A 171 14.39 4.10 -1.45
C GLN A 171 15.32 5.32 -1.44
N PRO A 172 14.87 6.46 -0.92
CA PRO A 172 15.70 7.64 -0.81
C PRO A 172 16.53 7.60 0.49
N ILE A 173 17.44 8.55 0.61
CA ILE A 173 18.01 8.89 1.93
C ILE A 173 16.88 9.18 2.94
N GLY A 174 17.07 8.79 4.21
CA GLY A 174 16.03 8.89 5.25
C GLY A 174 15.38 7.56 5.63
N THR A 175 15.74 6.46 4.96
CA THR A 175 15.26 5.11 5.29
C THR A 175 15.55 4.72 6.76
N GLN A 176 16.67 5.20 7.33
CA GLN A 176 17.00 4.96 8.74
C GLN A 176 15.94 5.55 9.67
N GLU A 177 15.54 6.79 9.44
CA GLU A 177 14.62 7.54 10.29
C GLU A 177 13.16 7.11 10.10
N PHE A 178 12.77 6.75 8.87
CA PHE A 178 11.38 6.41 8.53
C PHE A 178 11.03 4.94 8.72
N ALA A 179 12.00 4.05 8.63
CA ALA A 179 11.76 2.62 8.64
C ALA A 179 12.61 1.87 9.68
N ILE A 180 13.93 1.88 9.49
CA ILE A 180 14.84 0.95 10.17
C ILE A 180 14.78 1.07 11.69
N ARG A 181 14.65 2.28 12.23
CA ARG A 181 14.53 2.50 13.69
C ARG A 181 13.29 1.87 14.31
N PHE A 182 12.26 1.59 13.53
CA PHE A 182 11.01 1.02 14.01
C PHE A 182 10.90 -0.49 13.75
N MET A 183 11.79 -1.04 12.92
CA MET A 183 11.73 -2.45 12.53
C MET A 183 12.00 -3.39 13.68
N ASP A 184 11.11 -4.37 13.88
CA ASP A 184 11.21 -5.42 14.88
C ASP A 184 10.82 -6.79 14.31
N LYS A 185 11.00 -7.86 15.07
CA LYS A 185 10.64 -9.23 14.66
C LYS A 185 9.13 -9.37 14.42
N GLY A 186 8.78 -10.15 13.39
CA GLY A 186 7.37 -10.46 13.09
C GLY A 186 6.62 -9.37 12.33
N GLU A 187 7.30 -8.33 11.89
CA GLU A 187 6.73 -7.22 11.15
C GLU A 187 6.43 -7.54 9.67
N ALA A 188 5.85 -6.56 8.96
CA ALA A 188 5.37 -6.74 7.59
C ALA A 188 6.47 -7.18 6.62
N PRO A 189 6.26 -8.20 5.78
CA PRO A 189 7.13 -8.55 4.67
C PRO A 189 7.37 -7.36 3.73
N ILE A 190 8.56 -7.27 3.13
CA ILE A 190 8.92 -6.17 2.26
C ILE A 190 9.47 -6.63 0.90
N PHE A 191 8.91 -6.08 -0.18
CA PHE A 191 9.48 -6.13 -1.52
C PHE A 191 10.18 -4.81 -1.82
N ILE A 192 11.42 -4.88 -2.27
CA ILE A 192 12.28 -3.73 -2.51
C ILE A 192 12.76 -3.77 -3.95
N TYR A 193 12.59 -2.66 -4.69
CA TYR A 193 13.12 -2.51 -6.03
C TYR A 193 13.77 -1.14 -6.24
N SER A 194 15.00 -1.12 -6.76
CA SER A 194 15.67 0.13 -7.12
C SER A 194 16.25 0.07 -8.53
N SER A 195 15.85 1.04 -9.35
CA SER A 195 16.46 1.28 -10.67
C SER A 195 17.49 2.42 -10.68
N ALA A 196 17.83 2.96 -9.51
CA ALA A 196 18.79 4.04 -9.36
C ALA A 196 20.20 3.62 -9.81
N SER A 197 20.94 4.58 -10.35
CA SER A 197 22.38 4.38 -10.60
C SER A 197 23.17 4.44 -9.29
N PRO A 198 24.41 3.90 -9.23
CA PRO A 198 25.26 3.99 -8.04
C PRO A 198 25.56 5.44 -7.61
N ASN A 199 25.50 6.39 -8.56
CA ASN A 199 25.82 7.80 -8.34
C ASN A 199 24.58 8.65 -8.02
N ASP A 200 23.40 8.04 -7.89
CA ASP A 200 22.19 8.75 -7.47
C ASP A 200 22.32 9.16 -6.01
N ARG A 201 22.41 10.48 -5.76
CA ARG A 201 22.62 11.03 -4.42
C ARG A 201 21.35 11.01 -3.57
N LEU A 202 20.19 10.98 -4.19
CA LEU A 202 18.91 10.97 -3.48
C LEU A 202 18.43 9.54 -3.21
N HIS A 203 18.63 8.63 -4.18
CA HIS A 203 18.19 7.23 -4.10
C HIS A 203 19.37 6.25 -4.23
N PRO A 204 20.45 6.40 -3.46
CA PRO A 204 21.59 5.49 -3.62
C PRO A 204 21.13 4.05 -3.39
N PRO A 205 21.53 3.07 -4.24
CA PRO A 205 21.14 1.66 -4.08
C PRO A 205 21.47 1.09 -2.69
N ALA A 206 22.41 1.70 -1.99
CA ALA A 206 22.75 1.34 -0.60
C ALA A 206 21.56 1.49 0.37
N GLN A 207 20.60 2.40 0.13
CA GLN A 207 19.41 2.52 0.98
C GLN A 207 18.51 1.28 0.85
N ALA A 208 18.38 0.76 -0.37
CA ALA A 208 17.64 -0.48 -0.63
C ALA A 208 18.32 -1.69 0.05
N GLN A 209 19.64 -1.75 0.00
CA GLN A 209 20.41 -2.81 0.66
C GLN A 209 20.28 -2.70 2.19
N LEU A 210 20.38 -1.49 2.75
CA LEU A 210 20.32 -1.25 4.18
C LEU A 210 19.01 -1.78 4.81
N ILE A 211 17.86 -1.45 4.23
CA ILE A 211 16.57 -1.93 4.75
C ILE A 211 16.40 -3.45 4.53
N TYR A 212 16.90 -3.98 3.43
CA TYR A 212 16.89 -5.43 3.18
C TYR A 212 17.69 -6.19 4.23
N ASP A 213 18.92 -5.75 4.53
CA ASP A 213 19.80 -6.37 5.52
C ASP A 213 19.18 -6.33 6.92
N LYS A 214 18.57 -5.20 7.28
CA LYS A 214 17.83 -5.09 8.54
C LYS A 214 16.65 -6.06 8.59
N ALA A 215 15.85 -6.13 7.54
CA ALA A 215 14.72 -7.08 7.46
C ALA A 215 15.21 -8.52 7.63
N LYS A 216 16.27 -8.89 6.93
CA LYS A 216 16.86 -10.23 7.03
C LYS A 216 17.40 -10.54 8.42
N SER A 217 18.08 -9.60 9.09
CA SER A 217 18.58 -9.77 10.45
C SER A 217 17.48 -10.01 11.49
N LEU A 218 16.27 -9.50 11.22
CA LEU A 218 15.09 -9.67 12.07
C LEU A 218 14.22 -10.88 11.68
N GLY A 219 14.60 -11.62 10.62
CA GLY A 219 13.78 -12.73 10.10
C GLY A 219 12.50 -12.28 9.38
N ILE A 220 12.39 -11.00 9.02
CA ILE A 220 11.28 -10.48 8.21
C ILE A 220 11.44 -10.97 6.77
N PRO A 221 10.40 -11.55 6.14
CA PRO A 221 10.46 -11.95 4.75
C PRO A 221 10.74 -10.74 3.84
N ALA A 222 11.83 -10.79 3.09
CA ALA A 222 12.24 -9.67 2.25
C ALA A 222 12.72 -10.16 0.87
N ALA A 223 12.41 -9.39 -0.17
CA ALA A 223 12.96 -9.55 -1.51
C ALA A 223 13.58 -8.23 -1.96
N LEU A 224 14.79 -8.29 -2.52
CA LEU A 224 15.53 -7.14 -3.02
C LEU A 224 15.94 -7.37 -4.46
N TYR A 225 15.61 -6.41 -5.33
CA TYR A 225 16.02 -6.44 -6.72
C TYR A 225 16.44 -5.06 -7.23
N GLY A 226 17.33 -5.07 -8.21
CA GLY A 226 17.81 -3.89 -8.91
C GLY A 226 17.69 -4.00 -10.42
N SER A 227 17.82 -2.85 -11.09
CA SER A 227 17.95 -2.77 -12.56
C SER A 227 19.37 -3.06 -13.04
N ALA A 228 19.56 -3.11 -14.36
CA ALA A 228 20.90 -3.22 -14.96
C ALA A 228 21.86 -2.06 -14.58
N ARG A 229 21.32 -0.96 -14.04
CA ARG A 229 22.09 0.25 -13.70
C ARG A 229 22.86 0.17 -12.39
N ASN A 230 22.59 -0.83 -11.54
CA ASN A 230 23.21 -0.96 -10.21
C ASN A 230 23.66 -2.39 -9.93
N LYS A 231 24.34 -2.59 -8.79
CA LYS A 231 24.89 -3.89 -8.36
C LYS A 231 23.92 -4.74 -7.49
N LEU A 232 22.70 -4.28 -7.27
CA LEU A 232 21.72 -5.07 -6.52
C LEU A 232 21.36 -6.36 -7.25
N PRO A 233 20.86 -7.40 -6.56
CA PRO A 233 20.41 -8.65 -7.17
C PRO A 233 19.45 -8.40 -8.36
N LYS A 234 19.56 -9.20 -9.39
CA LYS A 234 18.71 -9.07 -10.59
C LYS A 234 17.50 -9.98 -10.48
N LEU A 235 16.40 -9.54 -11.07
CA LEU A 235 15.24 -10.39 -11.28
C LEU A 235 15.63 -11.57 -12.22
N PRO A 236 14.97 -12.72 -12.09
CA PRO A 236 15.10 -13.81 -13.06
C PRO A 236 14.88 -13.30 -14.49
N LYS A 237 15.60 -13.88 -15.46
CA LYS A 237 15.47 -13.50 -16.87
C LYS A 237 14.01 -13.60 -17.33
N GLY A 238 13.51 -12.57 -17.97
CA GLY A 238 12.12 -12.51 -18.47
C GLY A 238 11.07 -12.08 -17.43
N THR A 239 11.46 -11.85 -16.16
CA THR A 239 10.53 -11.39 -15.11
C THR A 239 10.55 -9.88 -15.02
N ALA A 240 9.42 -9.22 -15.19
CA ALA A 240 9.28 -7.80 -14.91
C ALA A 240 9.19 -7.56 -13.39
N TRP A 241 9.72 -6.41 -12.92
CA TRP A 241 9.73 -6.10 -11.49
C TRP A 241 8.32 -6.03 -10.88
N ARG A 242 7.34 -5.58 -11.65
CA ARG A 242 5.94 -5.47 -11.20
C ARG A 242 5.26 -6.83 -11.05
N ASP A 243 5.59 -7.81 -11.90
CA ASP A 243 5.08 -9.18 -11.76
C ASP A 243 5.65 -9.83 -10.50
N ALA A 244 6.97 -9.67 -10.28
CA ALA A 244 7.62 -10.15 -9.06
C ALA A 244 7.04 -9.48 -7.80
N GLN A 245 6.72 -8.18 -7.87
CA GLN A 245 6.09 -7.43 -6.79
C GLN A 245 4.68 -7.97 -6.49
N LEU A 246 3.86 -8.18 -7.52
CA LEU A 246 2.50 -8.71 -7.38
C LEU A 246 2.53 -10.13 -6.78
N GLU A 247 3.40 -11.00 -7.27
CA GLU A 247 3.54 -12.36 -6.74
C GLU A 247 4.03 -12.38 -5.29
N PHE A 248 4.99 -11.50 -4.94
CA PHE A 248 5.40 -11.32 -3.55
C PHE A 248 4.22 -10.87 -2.67
N CYS A 249 3.45 -9.88 -3.14
CA CYS A 249 2.29 -9.36 -2.44
C CYS A 249 1.25 -10.46 -2.20
N LYS A 250 0.85 -11.21 -3.24
CA LYS A 250 -0.06 -12.35 -3.14
C LYS A 250 0.44 -13.39 -2.14
N LYS A 251 1.69 -13.82 -2.30
CA LYS A 251 2.31 -14.82 -1.41
C LYS A 251 2.19 -14.48 0.06
N HIS A 252 2.31 -13.21 0.42
CA HIS A 252 2.35 -12.78 1.82
C HIS A 252 1.01 -12.29 2.35
N LEU A 253 0.09 -11.80 1.52
CA LEU A 253 -1.27 -11.44 1.93
C LEU A 253 -2.18 -12.65 2.10
N PHE A 254 -1.99 -13.72 1.31
CA PHE A 254 -2.85 -14.90 1.36
C PHE A 254 -2.31 -16.04 2.23
N LYS A 255 -1.07 -15.96 2.71
CA LYS A 255 -0.61 -16.81 3.83
C LYS A 255 -1.18 -16.22 5.10
N GLY A 256 -2.07 -16.96 5.78
CA GLY A 256 -2.83 -16.50 6.95
C GLY A 256 -2.03 -15.57 7.86
N THR A 257 -2.56 -14.42 8.10
CA THR A 257 -1.95 -13.35 8.90
C THR A 257 -1.75 -13.84 10.33
N LYS A 258 -0.51 -14.09 10.74
CA LYS A 258 -0.18 -14.15 12.17
C LYS A 258 -0.57 -12.80 12.76
N LYS A 259 -1.28 -12.79 13.90
CA LYS A 259 -1.57 -11.53 14.62
C LYS A 259 -0.27 -10.75 14.77
N HIS A 260 -0.31 -9.46 14.47
CA HIS A 260 0.85 -8.59 14.63
C HIS A 260 1.24 -8.54 16.11
N PRO A 261 2.53 -8.67 16.47
CA PRO A 261 2.96 -8.75 17.88
C PRO A 261 2.66 -7.48 18.70
N ARG A 262 2.30 -6.38 18.08
CA ARG A 262 2.02 -5.08 18.72
C ARG A 262 0.56 -4.62 18.56
N GLN A 263 -0.38 -5.54 18.47
CA GLN A 263 -1.83 -5.23 18.53
C GLN A 263 -2.37 -5.37 19.95
#